data_ba0ebc3eed354d4cefd50955f08043dd
#
_entry.id   ba0ebc3eed354d4cefd50955f08043dd
#
_cell.length_a   1.000
_cell.length_b   1.000
_cell.length_c   1.000
_cell.angle_alpha   90.00
_cell.angle_beta   90.00
_cell.angle_gamma   90.00
#
_symmetry.space_group_name_H-M   'P 1'
#
loop_
_entity.id
_entity.type
_entity.pdbx_description
1 polymer ?
#
loop_
_entity_poly.entity_id
_entity_poly.type
_entity_poly.pdbx_seq_one_letter_code
_entity_poly.pdbx_strand_id
1 'polypeptide(L)'
;MRKHAFILVLLILSACGRAGEGVFELDEAYTYLGADFPLEPPLDYSSTAPDYITRDNRLDGDVDDRKATLGRVLFYDKQLSLNNSIACGSCHIQSHAFGDTSQQSIGLDGGLTSRQSMRLVNTRFAALPAMFWDRRAINLRNQVTQPIQDHIEMGFSGTGDQPDMDSLLAKLQGLPYYSKLFDWAFEQEGVTINKQRLAQALEHFVSSIESFDSRFDEGFTTVGDIQGQYSNFTPEENRGKFLFRAPAQLDNQNVRTAGGAGCAGCHRPPEFDIDPMSG
;
A
#
# COMPACT_ATOMS: atom_id res chain seq x y z
N MET A 1 8.88 -11.35 79.15
CA MET A 1 8.56 -10.36 78.13
C MET A 1 9.72 -10.33 77.13
N ARG A 2 9.60 -11.09 76.00
CA ARG A 2 10.62 -11.17 74.94
C ARG A 2 10.17 -10.26 73.79
N LYS A 3 11.00 -9.23 73.50
CA LYS A 3 10.82 -8.33 72.35
C LYS A 3 11.40 -9.00 71.10
N HIS A 4 10.59 -9.25 70.14
CA HIS A 4 11.03 -9.73 68.79
C HIS A 4 11.30 -8.48 67.91
N ALA A 5 12.55 -8.32 67.54
CA ALA A 5 12.96 -7.33 66.53
C ALA A 5 12.73 -7.91 65.12
N PHE A 6 11.84 -7.29 64.37
CA PHE A 6 11.70 -7.57 62.93
C PHE A 6 12.81 -6.84 62.16
N ILE A 7 13.70 -7.64 61.58
CA ILE A 7 14.68 -7.14 60.64
C ILE A 7 14.00 -7.07 59.25
N LEU A 8 13.79 -5.85 58.76
CA LEU A 8 13.28 -5.60 57.42
C LEU A 8 14.47 -5.70 56.44
N VAL A 9 14.57 -6.81 55.69
CA VAL A 9 15.54 -6.97 54.65
C VAL A 9 15.04 -6.24 53.37
N LEU A 10 15.64 -5.11 53.08
CA LEU A 10 15.42 -4.37 51.85
C LEU A 10 16.18 -5.11 50.72
N LEU A 11 15.45 -5.88 49.91
CA LEU A 11 15.99 -6.40 48.64
C LEU A 11 16.04 -5.26 47.63
N ILE A 12 17.23 -4.74 47.43
CA ILE A 12 17.52 -3.84 46.31
C ILE A 12 17.65 -4.74 45.05
N LEU A 13 16.57 -4.81 44.29
CA LEU A 13 16.61 -5.36 42.94
C LEU A 13 17.35 -4.34 42.06
N SER A 14 18.62 -4.60 41.81
CA SER A 14 19.36 -3.93 40.72
C SER A 14 18.74 -4.38 39.40
N ALA A 15 17.82 -3.61 38.87
CA ALA A 15 17.41 -3.72 37.49
C ALA A 15 18.60 -3.26 36.64
N CYS A 16 19.36 -4.24 36.09
CA CYS A 16 20.21 -3.98 34.95
C CYS A 16 19.31 -3.59 33.77
N GLY A 17 19.06 -2.30 33.64
CA GLY A 17 18.44 -1.75 32.46
C GLY A 17 19.38 -1.99 31.27
N ARG A 18 18.95 -2.74 30.27
CA ARG A 18 19.55 -2.66 28.96
C ARG A 18 19.42 -1.23 28.47
N ALA A 19 20.55 -0.52 28.40
CA ALA A 19 20.62 0.76 27.72
C ALA A 19 20.41 0.48 26.22
N GLY A 20 19.39 1.10 25.61
CA GLY A 20 19.39 1.25 24.17
C GLY A 20 18.11 0.94 23.38
N GLU A 21 16.95 0.72 24.01
CA GLU A 21 15.70 0.81 23.25
C GLU A 21 14.97 2.08 23.72
N GLY A 22 14.99 3.12 22.91
CA GLY A 22 14.19 4.32 23.15
C GLY A 22 12.72 3.93 23.22
N VAL A 23 12.09 4.15 24.37
CA VAL A 23 10.65 3.97 24.51
C VAL A 23 10.00 5.19 23.88
N PHE A 24 9.43 5.01 22.68
CA PHE A 24 8.67 6.07 22.03
C PHE A 24 7.35 6.28 22.79
N GLU A 25 7.08 7.52 23.15
CA GLU A 25 5.81 7.89 23.78
C GLU A 25 4.72 8.00 22.70
N LEU A 26 3.76 7.08 22.72
CA LEU A 26 2.70 6.97 21.72
C LEU A 26 1.33 7.44 22.22
N ASP A 27 1.23 7.98 23.43
CA ASP A 27 -0.05 8.36 24.08
C ASP A 27 -0.95 9.24 23.21
N GLU A 28 -0.36 10.22 22.51
CA GLU A 28 -1.11 11.11 21.62
C GLU A 28 -1.59 10.39 20.37
N ALA A 29 -0.77 9.47 19.82
CA ALA A 29 -1.15 8.65 18.68
C ALA A 29 -2.27 7.68 19.05
N TYR A 30 -2.21 7.02 20.22
CA TYR A 30 -3.30 6.16 20.70
C TYR A 30 -4.59 6.96 20.98
N THR A 31 -4.49 8.18 21.50
CA THR A 31 -5.64 9.06 21.69
C THR A 31 -6.32 9.42 20.37
N TYR A 32 -5.52 9.70 19.34
CA TYR A 32 -6.03 10.05 18.01
C TYR A 32 -6.58 8.84 17.23
N LEU A 33 -5.86 7.73 17.23
CA LEU A 33 -6.20 6.53 16.44
C LEU A 33 -7.19 5.61 17.14
N GLY A 34 -7.32 5.74 18.46
CA GLY A 34 -8.08 4.82 19.31
C GLY A 34 -7.23 3.62 19.79
N ALA A 35 -7.59 3.11 20.95
CA ALA A 35 -6.89 1.99 21.60
C ALA A 35 -6.92 0.69 20.78
N ASP A 36 -7.83 0.57 19.82
CA ASP A 36 -7.98 -0.61 18.95
C ASP A 36 -7.00 -0.60 17.76
N PHE A 37 -6.27 0.50 17.52
CA PHE A 37 -5.29 0.55 16.46
C PHE A 37 -3.93 0.07 16.98
N PRO A 38 -3.44 -1.11 16.54
CA PRO A 38 -2.21 -1.69 17.10
C PRO A 38 -0.97 -0.95 16.60
N LEU A 39 -0.28 -0.27 17.50
CA LEU A 39 1.04 0.31 17.23
C LEU A 39 2.16 -0.58 17.79
N GLU A 40 1.92 -1.25 18.94
CA GLU A 40 2.90 -2.18 19.54
C GLU A 40 2.22 -3.50 19.98
N PRO A 41 2.62 -4.65 19.43
CA PRO A 41 3.50 -4.76 18.27
C PRO A 41 2.83 -4.19 17.00
N PRO A 42 3.60 -3.72 16.01
CA PRO A 42 3.03 -3.30 14.74
C PRO A 42 2.31 -4.47 14.06
N LEU A 43 1.39 -4.17 13.14
CA LEU A 43 0.79 -5.19 12.30
C LEU A 43 1.87 -5.85 11.45
N ASP A 44 1.72 -7.15 11.22
CA ASP A 44 2.57 -7.90 10.31
C ASP A 44 2.17 -7.60 8.85
N TYR A 45 3.09 -7.01 8.11
CA TYR A 45 2.96 -6.70 6.69
C TYR A 45 3.89 -7.56 5.82
N SER A 46 4.33 -8.71 6.34
CA SER A 46 5.16 -9.65 5.60
C SER A 46 4.51 -10.07 4.29
N SER A 47 5.32 -10.22 3.25
CA SER A 47 4.82 -10.65 1.94
C SER A 47 4.32 -12.08 1.97
N THR A 48 3.16 -12.30 1.35
CA THR A 48 2.57 -13.62 1.08
C THR A 48 2.73 -14.03 -0.37
N ALA A 49 3.55 -13.31 -1.15
CA ALA A 49 3.77 -13.59 -2.55
C ALA A 49 4.34 -14.99 -2.74
N PRO A 50 3.74 -15.83 -3.60
CA PRO A 50 4.23 -17.17 -3.89
C PRO A 50 5.52 -17.15 -4.73
N ASP A 51 6.29 -18.23 -4.66
CA ASP A 51 7.62 -18.34 -5.31
C ASP A 51 7.60 -18.08 -6.84
N TYR A 52 6.46 -18.24 -7.49
CA TYR A 52 6.34 -17.95 -8.92
C TYR A 52 6.27 -16.45 -9.24
N ILE A 53 6.02 -15.61 -8.25
CA ILE A 53 6.14 -14.15 -8.36
C ILE A 53 7.59 -13.79 -8.09
N THR A 54 8.34 -13.54 -9.15
CA THR A 54 9.80 -13.31 -9.06
C THR A 54 10.20 -11.84 -9.15
N ARG A 55 9.24 -10.96 -9.42
CA ARG A 55 9.46 -9.53 -9.58
C ARG A 55 9.10 -8.79 -8.30
N ASP A 56 9.92 -7.82 -7.92
CA ASP A 56 9.66 -6.92 -6.81
C ASP A 56 10.28 -5.55 -7.13
N ASN A 57 9.45 -4.52 -7.24
CA ASN A 57 9.86 -3.18 -7.65
C ASN A 57 10.14 -2.25 -6.47
N ARG A 58 10.20 -2.75 -5.24
CA ARG A 58 10.53 -1.91 -4.07
C ARG A 58 11.97 -1.43 -4.11
N LEU A 59 12.20 -0.30 -3.46
CA LEU A 59 13.52 0.34 -3.44
C LEU A 59 14.33 -0.02 -2.19
N ASP A 60 13.70 -0.34 -1.06
CA ASP A 60 14.31 -0.45 0.27
C ASP A 60 14.16 -1.85 0.90
N GLY A 61 14.36 -2.93 0.15
CA GLY A 61 14.30 -4.29 0.71
C GLY A 61 12.87 -4.72 1.14
N ASP A 62 12.72 -5.43 2.26
CA ASP A 62 11.42 -5.92 2.72
C ASP A 62 10.52 -4.81 3.26
N VAL A 63 9.21 -5.07 3.31
CA VAL A 63 8.27 -4.12 3.93
C VAL A 63 8.62 -4.00 5.41
N ASP A 64 8.80 -2.77 5.85
CA ASP A 64 9.01 -2.44 7.25
C ASP A 64 7.64 -2.22 7.91
N ASP A 65 7.32 -3.02 8.91
CA ASP A 65 5.99 -3.04 9.56
C ASP A 65 5.64 -1.70 10.21
N ARG A 66 6.61 -1.00 10.82
CA ARG A 66 6.37 0.29 11.45
C ARG A 66 6.12 1.37 10.40
N LYS A 67 6.92 1.40 9.32
CA LYS A 67 6.70 2.34 8.21
C LYS A 67 5.39 2.04 7.48
N ALA A 68 5.05 0.77 7.27
CA ALA A 68 3.78 0.38 6.67
C ALA A 68 2.59 0.78 7.57
N THR A 69 2.71 0.63 8.89
CA THR A 69 1.70 1.09 9.85
C THR A 69 1.51 2.61 9.79
N LEU A 70 2.59 3.38 9.80
CA LEU A 70 2.53 4.83 9.59
C LEU A 70 1.92 5.17 8.22
N GLY A 71 2.33 4.46 7.16
CA GLY A 71 1.79 4.61 5.82
C GLY A 71 0.28 4.35 5.75
N ARG A 72 -0.22 3.36 6.50
CA ARG A 72 -1.65 3.10 6.63
C ARG A 72 -2.39 4.26 7.30
N VAL A 73 -1.83 4.82 8.37
CA VAL A 73 -2.41 6.03 9.00
C VAL A 73 -2.49 7.16 7.98
N LEU A 74 -1.38 7.48 7.32
CA LEU A 74 -1.32 8.53 6.30
C LEU A 74 -2.32 8.29 5.14
N PHE A 75 -2.49 7.03 4.72
CA PHE A 75 -3.37 6.66 3.61
C PHE A 75 -4.85 6.94 3.89
N TYR A 76 -5.28 6.81 5.14
CA TYR A 76 -6.66 7.03 5.55
C TYR A 76 -6.91 8.39 6.21
N ASP A 77 -5.85 9.14 6.54
CA ASP A 77 -6.01 10.43 7.21
C ASP A 77 -6.30 11.56 6.22
N LYS A 78 -7.47 12.17 6.39
CA LYS A 78 -7.92 13.32 5.61
C LYS A 78 -7.10 14.58 5.86
N GLN A 79 -6.27 14.62 6.91
CA GLN A 79 -5.33 15.73 7.13
C GLN A 79 -4.34 15.92 5.98
N LEU A 80 -4.17 14.91 5.11
CA LEU A 80 -3.31 15.00 3.93
C LEU A 80 -3.94 15.81 2.79
N SER A 81 -5.21 16.20 2.87
CA SER A 81 -5.82 17.14 1.91
C SER A 81 -5.96 18.55 2.50
N LEU A 82 -6.05 19.53 1.63
CA LEU A 82 -6.04 20.95 1.97
C LEU A 82 -7.18 21.32 2.93
N ASN A 83 -8.39 20.86 2.64
CA ASN A 83 -9.60 21.13 3.43
C ASN A 83 -10.01 19.98 4.37
N ASN A 84 -9.14 18.96 4.56
CA ASN A 84 -9.41 17.78 5.39
C ASN A 84 -10.62 16.94 4.94
N SER A 85 -10.94 16.93 3.65
CA SER A 85 -12.10 16.19 3.13
C SER A 85 -11.71 14.88 2.43
N ILE A 86 -10.52 14.79 1.86
CA ILE A 86 -10.04 13.68 1.02
C ILE A 86 -8.85 12.98 1.68
N ALA A 87 -8.82 11.66 1.58
CA ALA A 87 -7.68 10.81 1.88
C ALA A 87 -7.41 9.90 0.69
N CYS A 88 -6.27 9.20 0.63
CA CYS A 88 -6.02 8.21 -0.42
C CYS A 88 -7.12 7.14 -0.45
N GLY A 89 -7.56 6.68 0.74
CA GLY A 89 -8.66 5.72 0.88
C GLY A 89 -10.03 6.22 0.41
N SER A 90 -10.19 7.53 0.12
CA SER A 90 -11.43 8.07 -0.46
C SER A 90 -11.63 7.65 -1.92
N CYS A 91 -10.52 7.51 -2.67
CA CYS A 91 -10.50 7.10 -4.07
C CYS A 91 -9.99 5.67 -4.27
N HIS A 92 -9.21 5.16 -3.31
CA HIS A 92 -8.70 3.79 -3.30
C HIS A 92 -9.44 2.97 -2.25
N ILE A 93 -10.64 2.47 -2.62
CA ILE A 93 -11.59 1.81 -1.72
C ILE A 93 -11.18 0.35 -1.51
N GLN A 94 -10.87 -0.04 -0.28
CA GLN A 94 -10.37 -1.38 0.05
C GLN A 94 -11.28 -2.50 -0.46
N SER A 95 -12.60 -2.41 -0.30
CA SER A 95 -13.55 -3.42 -0.78
C SER A 95 -13.63 -3.55 -2.30
N HIS A 96 -12.94 -2.69 -3.05
CA HIS A 96 -12.87 -2.69 -4.52
C HIS A 96 -11.43 -2.85 -5.02
N ALA A 97 -10.66 -3.69 -4.33
CA ALA A 97 -9.24 -3.93 -4.61
C ALA A 97 -8.39 -2.65 -4.60
N PHE A 98 -8.77 -1.70 -3.73
CA PHE A 98 -8.17 -0.37 -3.63
C PHE A 98 -8.25 0.44 -4.95
N GLY A 99 -9.31 0.26 -5.72
CA GLY A 99 -9.69 1.13 -6.83
C GLY A 99 -10.97 1.91 -6.49
N ASP A 100 -11.47 2.69 -7.45
CA ASP A 100 -12.76 3.40 -7.33
C ASP A 100 -13.86 2.66 -8.09
N THR A 101 -15.10 2.81 -7.64
CA THR A 101 -16.31 2.34 -8.33
C THR A 101 -16.76 3.29 -9.43
N SER A 102 -16.30 4.53 -9.40
CA SER A 102 -16.64 5.59 -10.34
C SER A 102 -15.61 5.70 -11.45
N GLN A 103 -16.03 6.14 -12.63
CA GLN A 103 -15.12 6.39 -13.75
C GLN A 103 -14.12 7.53 -13.45
N GLN A 104 -14.53 8.50 -12.66
CA GLN A 104 -13.73 9.60 -12.13
C GLN A 104 -14.01 9.74 -10.65
N SER A 105 -12.97 9.85 -9.85
CA SER A 105 -13.10 10.04 -8.41
C SER A 105 -13.45 11.48 -8.08
N ILE A 106 -14.14 11.67 -6.95
CA ILE A 106 -14.45 13.00 -6.42
C ILE A 106 -13.25 13.44 -5.57
N GLY A 107 -12.60 14.51 -5.99
CA GLY A 107 -11.49 15.14 -5.30
C GLY A 107 -11.90 16.33 -4.43
N LEU A 108 -10.93 17.23 -4.22
CA LEU A 108 -11.10 18.45 -3.43
C LEU A 108 -12.26 19.28 -3.96
N ASP A 109 -13.09 19.79 -3.04
CA ASP A 109 -14.23 20.69 -3.33
C ASP A 109 -15.22 20.14 -4.39
N GLY A 110 -15.28 18.81 -4.55
CA GLY A 110 -16.16 18.14 -5.50
C GLY A 110 -15.63 18.11 -6.93
N GLY A 111 -14.39 18.51 -7.16
CA GLY A 111 -13.71 18.38 -8.46
C GLY A 111 -13.60 16.91 -8.88
N LEU A 112 -13.68 16.64 -10.18
CA LEU A 112 -13.53 15.28 -10.72
C LEU A 112 -12.10 15.06 -11.21
N THR A 113 -11.51 13.91 -10.85
CA THR A 113 -10.20 13.51 -11.37
C THR A 113 -10.24 13.28 -12.87
N SER A 114 -9.12 13.43 -13.55
CA SER A 114 -9.06 13.28 -15.01
C SER A 114 -9.18 11.82 -15.47
N ARG A 115 -8.91 10.84 -14.61
CA ARG A 115 -8.92 9.41 -14.89
C ARG A 115 -9.39 8.62 -13.68
N GLN A 116 -9.85 7.39 -13.93
CA GLN A 116 -10.20 6.45 -12.87
C GLN A 116 -8.99 6.13 -11.98
N SER A 117 -9.22 6.03 -10.67
CA SER A 117 -8.23 5.55 -9.72
C SER A 117 -7.90 4.08 -9.99
N MET A 118 -6.62 3.81 -10.26
CA MET A 118 -6.15 2.44 -10.49
C MET A 118 -6.19 1.63 -9.19
N ARG A 119 -6.45 0.34 -9.30
CA ARG A 119 -6.31 -0.60 -8.18
C ARG A 119 -4.87 -0.60 -7.67
N LEU A 120 -4.68 -0.80 -6.35
CA LEU A 120 -3.36 -0.85 -5.74
C LEU A 120 -2.88 -2.28 -5.42
N VAL A 121 -3.78 -3.26 -5.49
CA VAL A 121 -3.42 -4.66 -5.20
C VAL A 121 -2.30 -5.13 -6.13
N ASN A 122 -1.28 -5.75 -5.53
CA ASN A 122 -0.11 -6.31 -6.20
C ASN A 122 0.73 -5.30 -7.00
N THR A 123 0.58 -4.00 -6.73
CA THR A 123 1.29 -2.92 -7.47
C THR A 123 2.81 -3.08 -7.44
N ARG A 124 3.38 -3.58 -6.33
CA ARG A 124 4.84 -3.78 -6.19
C ARG A 124 5.39 -4.83 -7.16
N PHE A 125 4.55 -5.75 -7.65
CA PHE A 125 4.95 -6.85 -8.54
C PHE A 125 4.70 -6.55 -10.02
N ALA A 126 4.25 -5.33 -10.34
CA ALA A 126 3.90 -4.94 -11.70
C ALA A 126 5.06 -5.14 -12.70
N ALA A 127 4.72 -5.47 -13.94
CA ALA A 127 5.68 -5.69 -15.03
C ALA A 127 6.58 -4.48 -15.28
N LEU A 128 6.08 -3.29 -15.02
CA LEU A 128 6.83 -2.04 -15.06
C LEU A 128 6.75 -1.35 -13.69
N PRO A 129 7.87 -0.78 -13.21
CA PRO A 129 7.86 0.02 -11.99
C PRO A 129 7.14 1.37 -12.15
N ALA A 130 6.90 1.80 -13.39
CA ALA A 130 6.29 3.10 -13.69
C ALA A 130 4.79 3.09 -13.40
N MET A 131 4.31 4.14 -12.72
CA MET A 131 2.95 4.26 -12.19
C MET A 131 2.12 5.29 -12.96
N PHE A 132 0.81 5.25 -12.73
CA PHE A 132 -0.25 5.94 -13.47
C PHE A 132 -0.52 5.36 -14.88
N TRP A 133 -1.69 5.68 -15.43
CA TRP A 133 -2.09 5.26 -16.77
C TRP A 133 -1.12 5.73 -17.89
N ASP A 134 -0.47 6.87 -17.68
CA ASP A 134 0.50 7.48 -18.60
C ASP A 134 1.97 7.25 -18.21
N ARG A 135 2.20 6.45 -17.17
CA ARG A 135 3.55 6.08 -16.69
C ARG A 135 4.45 7.27 -16.30
N ARG A 136 3.85 8.41 -15.92
CA ARG A 136 4.62 9.63 -15.58
C ARG A 136 5.42 9.54 -14.29
N ALA A 137 5.07 8.64 -13.38
CA ALA A 137 5.85 8.37 -12.18
C ALA A 137 6.76 7.16 -12.40
N ILE A 138 8.06 7.33 -12.14
CA ILE A 138 9.09 6.31 -12.44
C ILE A 138 9.04 5.09 -11.52
N ASN A 139 8.45 5.22 -10.34
CA ASN A 139 8.24 4.15 -9.35
C ASN A 139 7.15 4.55 -8.36
N LEU A 140 6.80 3.63 -7.47
CA LEU A 140 5.76 3.84 -6.46
C LEU A 140 6.11 4.98 -5.49
N ARG A 141 7.35 5.08 -5.00
CA ARG A 141 7.79 6.17 -4.10
C ARG A 141 7.62 7.55 -4.73
N ASN A 142 7.87 7.67 -6.02
CA ASN A 142 7.64 8.91 -6.76
C ASN A 142 6.13 9.18 -6.97
N GLN A 143 5.33 8.12 -7.10
CA GLN A 143 3.89 8.23 -7.34
C GLN A 143 3.13 8.71 -6.12
N VAL A 144 3.34 8.12 -4.93
CA VAL A 144 2.48 8.29 -3.74
C VAL A 144 2.33 9.72 -3.24
N THR A 145 3.24 10.62 -3.63
CA THR A 145 3.15 12.05 -3.27
C THR A 145 2.51 12.92 -4.35
N GLN A 146 2.29 12.40 -5.57
CA GLN A 146 1.74 13.22 -6.66
C GLN A 146 0.26 13.56 -6.48
N PRO A 147 -0.63 12.64 -6.02
CA PRO A 147 -2.01 12.98 -5.70
C PRO A 147 -2.15 14.07 -4.64
N ILE A 148 -1.25 14.09 -3.65
CA ILE A 148 -1.20 15.13 -2.63
C ILE A 148 -0.92 16.50 -3.26
N GLN A 149 -0.08 16.54 -4.28
CA GLN A 149 0.33 17.74 -5.01
C GLN A 149 -0.57 18.03 -6.23
N ASP A 150 -1.62 17.26 -6.45
CA ASP A 150 -2.59 17.54 -7.50
C ASP A 150 -3.63 18.56 -7.02
N HIS A 151 -3.91 19.56 -7.89
CA HIS A 151 -4.80 20.67 -7.57
C HIS A 151 -6.24 20.22 -7.30
N ILE A 152 -6.70 19.18 -7.99
CA ILE A 152 -8.07 18.68 -7.90
C ILE A 152 -8.16 17.56 -6.86
N GLU A 153 -7.11 16.71 -6.72
CA GLU A 153 -7.19 15.55 -5.85
C GLU A 153 -7.09 15.94 -4.37
N MET A 154 -5.95 16.51 -3.92
CA MET A 154 -5.73 16.80 -2.49
C MET A 154 -5.28 18.26 -2.21
N GLY A 155 -4.88 19.03 -3.20
CA GLY A 155 -4.79 20.49 -3.18
C GLY A 155 -3.48 21.11 -2.71
N PHE A 156 -2.42 20.36 -2.40
CA PHE A 156 -1.11 20.92 -2.05
C PHE A 156 -0.22 21.12 -3.30
N SER A 157 -0.78 21.75 -4.34
CA SER A 157 -0.16 21.84 -5.66
C SER A 157 0.92 22.91 -5.77
N GLY A 158 0.96 23.90 -4.89
CA GLY A 158 1.81 25.07 -5.05
C GLY A 158 1.47 25.96 -6.24
N THR A 159 0.27 25.81 -6.80
CA THR A 159 -0.20 26.56 -7.98
C THR A 159 -1.48 27.34 -7.68
N GLY A 160 -1.66 28.49 -8.33
CA GLY A 160 -2.76 29.40 -7.99
C GLY A 160 -2.64 29.86 -6.54
N ASP A 161 -3.76 29.78 -5.81
CA ASP A 161 -3.84 30.13 -4.40
C ASP A 161 -3.63 28.92 -3.45
N GLN A 162 -3.29 27.74 -3.99
CA GLN A 162 -3.07 26.55 -3.18
C GLN A 162 -1.64 26.50 -2.62
N PRO A 163 -1.49 26.11 -1.33
CA PRO A 163 -0.18 25.90 -0.74
C PRO A 163 0.50 24.66 -1.36
N ASP A 164 1.78 24.52 -1.10
CA ASP A 164 2.63 23.46 -1.61
C ASP A 164 2.82 22.31 -0.62
N MET A 165 3.67 21.34 -1.00
CA MET A 165 4.05 20.20 -0.16
C MET A 165 4.68 20.63 1.17
N ASP A 166 5.49 21.69 1.19
CA ASP A 166 6.16 22.15 2.43
C ASP A 166 5.13 22.66 3.44
N SER A 167 4.05 23.25 2.97
CA SER A 167 2.91 23.67 3.79
C SER A 167 2.19 22.47 4.44
N LEU A 168 2.01 21.35 3.68
CA LEU A 168 1.50 20.11 4.26
C LEU A 168 2.45 19.56 5.32
N LEU A 169 3.74 19.51 5.03
CA LEU A 169 4.73 18.99 5.99
C LEU A 169 4.75 19.81 7.28
N ALA A 170 4.65 21.13 7.20
CA ALA A 170 4.51 22.02 8.36
C ALA A 170 3.20 21.76 9.13
N LYS A 171 2.08 21.53 8.42
CA LYS A 171 0.81 21.14 9.03
C LYS A 171 0.93 19.83 9.81
N LEU A 172 1.51 18.78 9.22
CA LEU A 172 1.71 17.49 9.89
C LEU A 172 2.65 17.61 11.08
N GLN A 173 3.74 18.39 10.97
CA GLN A 173 4.67 18.65 12.06
C GLN A 173 3.99 19.36 13.25
N GLY A 174 2.96 20.14 12.99
CA GLY A 174 2.14 20.80 14.02
C GLY A 174 1.14 19.88 14.73
N LEU A 175 0.96 18.65 14.26
CA LEU A 175 0.07 17.65 14.86
C LEU A 175 0.89 16.73 15.78
N PRO A 176 0.71 16.75 17.10
CA PRO A 176 1.57 16.04 18.04
C PRO A 176 1.67 14.55 17.78
N TYR A 177 0.55 13.90 17.39
CA TYR A 177 0.53 12.47 17.09
C TYR A 177 1.40 12.10 15.88
N TYR A 178 1.56 12.97 14.87
CA TYR A 178 2.45 12.69 13.75
C TYR A 178 3.92 12.71 14.14
N SER A 179 4.34 13.66 14.98
CA SER A 179 5.72 13.67 15.48
C SER A 179 6.05 12.33 16.15
N LYS A 180 5.16 11.85 17.04
CA LYS A 180 5.33 10.56 17.73
C LYS A 180 5.32 9.37 16.77
N LEU A 181 4.40 9.35 15.80
CA LEU A 181 4.31 8.27 14.81
C LEU A 181 5.55 8.20 13.90
N PHE A 182 6.08 9.35 13.48
CA PHE A 182 7.30 9.37 12.68
C PHE A 182 8.52 8.94 13.49
N ASP A 183 8.68 9.41 14.74
CA ASP A 183 9.76 8.97 15.64
C ASP A 183 9.73 7.45 15.82
N TRP A 184 8.56 6.91 16.11
CA TRP A 184 8.33 5.47 16.25
C TRP A 184 8.61 4.68 14.96
N ALA A 185 8.10 5.14 13.82
CA ALA A 185 8.23 4.44 12.55
C ALA A 185 9.66 4.46 12.00
N PHE A 186 10.44 5.48 12.32
CA PHE A 186 11.84 5.59 11.89
C PHE A 186 12.84 5.30 13.01
N GLU A 187 12.38 4.85 14.18
CA GLU A 187 13.19 4.44 15.33
C GLU A 187 14.24 5.51 15.75
N GLN A 188 13.84 6.78 15.68
CA GLN A 188 14.70 7.94 15.98
C GLN A 188 13.88 9.06 16.59
N GLU A 189 14.23 9.54 17.76
CA GLU A 189 13.62 10.73 18.37
C GLU A 189 13.89 12.00 17.54
N GLY A 190 12.89 12.89 17.50
CA GLY A 190 12.99 14.18 16.82
C GLY A 190 13.12 14.06 15.30
N VAL A 191 12.55 12.99 14.73
CA VAL A 191 12.55 12.79 13.28
C VAL A 191 11.86 13.96 12.58
N THR A 192 12.55 14.57 11.63
CA THR A 192 11.94 15.59 10.78
C THR A 192 10.94 14.96 9.82
N ILE A 193 9.68 15.39 9.86
CA ILE A 193 8.67 15.03 8.86
C ILE A 193 9.05 15.73 7.56
N ASN A 194 9.38 14.95 6.54
CA ASN A 194 9.74 15.45 5.23
C ASN A 194 9.12 14.59 4.12
N LYS A 195 9.12 15.11 2.89
CA LYS A 195 8.51 14.45 1.72
C LYS A 195 9.07 13.04 1.51
N GLN A 196 10.36 12.82 1.73
CA GLN A 196 10.99 11.51 1.52
C GLN A 196 10.45 10.48 2.51
N ARG A 197 10.41 10.80 3.81
CA ARG A 197 9.90 9.90 4.85
C ARG A 197 8.41 9.62 4.72
N LEU A 198 7.63 10.65 4.36
CA LEU A 198 6.22 10.49 4.05
C LEU A 198 6.02 9.54 2.86
N ALA A 199 6.80 9.72 1.79
CA ALA A 199 6.76 8.84 0.63
C ALA A 199 7.20 7.41 0.95
N GLN A 200 8.23 7.22 1.79
CA GLN A 200 8.66 5.90 2.25
C GLN A 200 7.54 5.18 3.02
N ALA A 201 6.92 5.84 3.99
CA ALA A 201 5.84 5.24 4.76
C ALA A 201 4.65 4.82 3.86
N LEU A 202 4.20 5.71 2.98
CA LEU A 202 3.12 5.41 2.03
C LEU A 202 3.50 4.27 1.07
N GLU A 203 4.74 4.26 0.56
CA GLU A 203 5.23 3.19 -0.31
C GLU A 203 5.23 1.83 0.40
N HIS A 204 5.71 1.75 1.66
CA HIS A 204 5.68 0.51 2.44
C HIS A 204 4.26 0.00 2.62
N PHE A 205 3.30 0.87 2.95
CA PHE A 205 1.90 0.46 3.07
C PHE A 205 1.30 0.01 1.73
N VAL A 206 1.45 0.78 0.66
CA VAL A 206 0.90 0.39 -0.66
C VAL A 206 1.57 -0.88 -1.18
N SER A 207 2.86 -1.08 -0.92
CA SER A 207 3.59 -2.30 -1.28
C SER A 207 3.10 -3.54 -0.52
N SER A 208 2.51 -3.37 0.66
CA SER A 208 1.94 -4.48 1.44
C SER A 208 0.54 -4.89 1.01
N ILE A 209 -0.08 -4.16 0.07
CA ILE A 209 -1.42 -4.51 -0.45
C ILE A 209 -1.28 -5.65 -1.45
N GLU A 210 -1.34 -6.88 -0.95
CA GLU A 210 -1.16 -8.12 -1.71
C GLU A 210 -2.44 -8.96 -1.74
N SER A 211 -2.60 -9.76 -2.80
CA SER A 211 -3.65 -10.76 -2.93
C SER A 211 -3.13 -11.90 -3.81
N PHE A 212 -2.81 -13.02 -3.15
CA PHE A 212 -2.30 -14.26 -3.76
C PHE A 212 -3.02 -15.50 -3.21
N ASP A 213 -4.26 -15.33 -2.76
CA ASP A 213 -5.11 -16.35 -2.15
C ASP A 213 -6.32 -16.71 -3.03
N SER A 214 -6.29 -16.33 -4.31
CA SER A 214 -7.35 -16.67 -5.24
C SER A 214 -7.30 -18.15 -5.64
N ARG A 215 -8.43 -18.67 -6.12
CA ARG A 215 -8.49 -20.04 -6.68
C ARG A 215 -7.52 -20.24 -7.85
N PHE A 216 -7.17 -19.15 -8.56
CA PHE A 216 -6.13 -19.20 -9.59
C PHE A 216 -4.75 -19.46 -8.97
N ASP A 217 -4.40 -18.70 -7.91
CA ASP A 217 -3.10 -18.82 -7.23
C ASP A 217 -2.93 -20.23 -6.65
N GLU A 218 -3.97 -20.76 -6.00
CA GLU A 218 -3.99 -22.13 -5.48
C GLU A 218 -3.77 -23.18 -6.60
N GLY A 219 -4.51 -23.03 -7.70
CA GLY A 219 -4.39 -23.92 -8.86
C GLY A 219 -3.03 -23.82 -9.53
N PHE A 220 -2.49 -22.62 -9.71
CA PHE A 220 -1.18 -22.41 -10.29
C PHE A 220 -0.05 -22.97 -9.40
N THR A 221 -0.10 -22.72 -8.10
CA THR A 221 0.89 -23.25 -7.13
C THR A 221 0.90 -24.78 -7.16
N THR A 222 -0.27 -25.43 -7.29
CA THR A 222 -0.40 -26.89 -7.31
C THR A 222 0.14 -27.50 -8.61
N VAL A 223 -0.11 -26.86 -9.75
CA VAL A 223 0.18 -27.43 -11.09
C VAL A 223 1.50 -26.94 -11.66
N GLY A 224 1.94 -25.72 -11.31
CA GLY A 224 3.15 -25.08 -11.83
C GLY A 224 3.09 -24.69 -13.31
N ASP A 225 1.94 -24.84 -13.95
CA ASP A 225 1.75 -24.56 -15.38
C ASP A 225 0.41 -23.85 -15.62
N ILE A 226 0.48 -22.67 -16.21
CA ILE A 226 -0.71 -21.90 -16.61
C ILE A 226 -1.55 -22.63 -17.65
N GLN A 227 -0.99 -23.55 -18.42
CA GLN A 227 -1.71 -24.35 -19.44
C GLN A 227 -2.42 -25.55 -18.83
N GLY A 228 -1.92 -26.06 -17.71
CA GLY A 228 -2.44 -27.24 -17.04
C GLY A 228 -3.90 -27.09 -16.60
N GLN A 229 -4.60 -28.20 -16.42
CA GLN A 229 -5.92 -28.21 -15.81
C GLN A 229 -5.80 -28.01 -14.30
N TYR A 230 -6.55 -27.06 -13.74
CA TYR A 230 -6.61 -26.86 -12.30
C TYR A 230 -7.76 -27.65 -11.71
N SER A 231 -7.46 -28.51 -10.75
CA SER A 231 -8.46 -29.41 -10.13
C SER A 231 -9.48 -28.67 -9.26
N ASN A 232 -9.12 -27.48 -8.78
CA ASN A 232 -10.01 -26.59 -8.04
C ASN A 232 -10.87 -25.69 -8.93
N PHE A 233 -10.74 -25.81 -10.26
CA PHE A 233 -11.57 -25.14 -11.27
C PHE A 233 -12.61 -26.13 -11.85
N THR A 234 -13.81 -25.64 -12.14
CA THR A 234 -14.76 -26.39 -12.94
C THR A 234 -14.26 -26.54 -14.38
N PRO A 235 -14.87 -27.47 -15.19
CA PRO A 235 -14.56 -27.56 -16.62
C PRO A 235 -14.73 -26.22 -17.35
N GLU A 236 -15.76 -25.45 -17.01
CA GLU A 236 -16.06 -24.14 -17.60
C GLU A 236 -15.01 -23.10 -17.23
N GLU A 237 -14.55 -23.10 -16.00
CA GLU A 237 -13.48 -22.18 -15.53
C GLU A 237 -12.14 -22.52 -16.18
N ASN A 238 -11.79 -23.80 -16.29
CA ASN A 238 -10.62 -24.24 -17.05
C ASN A 238 -10.75 -23.86 -18.54
N ARG A 239 -11.96 -23.96 -19.12
CA ARG A 239 -12.24 -23.49 -20.47
C ARG A 239 -12.07 -21.96 -20.57
N GLY A 240 -12.55 -21.19 -19.58
CA GLY A 240 -12.37 -19.73 -19.49
C GLY A 240 -10.89 -19.35 -19.46
N LYS A 241 -10.09 -20.04 -18.62
CA LYS A 241 -8.63 -19.87 -18.54
C LYS A 241 -7.94 -20.12 -19.90
N PHE A 242 -8.37 -21.17 -20.62
CA PHE A 242 -7.88 -21.42 -21.99
C PHE A 242 -8.24 -20.27 -22.92
N LEU A 243 -9.51 -19.84 -22.95
CA LEU A 243 -9.99 -18.77 -23.82
C LEU A 243 -9.31 -17.42 -23.55
N PHE A 244 -9.03 -17.12 -22.28
CA PHE A 244 -8.29 -15.91 -21.89
C PHE A 244 -6.89 -15.87 -22.51
N ARG A 245 -6.21 -17.02 -22.57
CA ARG A 245 -4.82 -17.12 -23.04
C ARG A 245 -4.69 -17.32 -24.54
N ALA A 246 -5.54 -18.18 -25.12
CA ALA A 246 -5.40 -18.55 -26.53
C ALA A 246 -5.66 -17.35 -27.43
N PRO A 247 -4.78 -17.09 -28.43
CA PRO A 247 -5.03 -16.01 -29.39
C PRO A 247 -6.28 -16.28 -30.19
N ALA A 248 -6.96 -15.21 -30.61
CA ALA A 248 -8.05 -15.32 -31.55
C ALA A 248 -7.52 -15.77 -32.92
N GLN A 249 -8.24 -16.67 -33.57
CA GLN A 249 -8.02 -17.01 -34.99
C GLN A 249 -9.03 -16.21 -35.82
N LEU A 250 -8.55 -15.40 -36.73
CA LEU A 250 -9.34 -14.50 -37.54
C LEU A 250 -9.29 -14.96 -38.99
N ASP A 251 -10.37 -14.75 -39.73
CA ASP A 251 -10.39 -14.90 -41.18
C ASP A 251 -9.82 -13.67 -41.92
N ASN A 252 -9.86 -13.70 -43.25
CA ASN A 252 -9.36 -12.59 -44.08
C ASN A 252 -10.15 -11.27 -43.92
N GLN A 253 -11.30 -11.33 -43.25
CA GLN A 253 -12.18 -10.17 -42.96
C GLN A 253 -12.05 -9.70 -41.51
N ASN A 254 -11.06 -10.22 -40.75
CA ASN A 254 -10.87 -9.98 -39.33
C ASN A 254 -12.05 -10.46 -38.46
N VAL A 255 -12.83 -11.42 -38.91
CA VAL A 255 -13.89 -12.05 -38.14
C VAL A 255 -13.31 -13.28 -37.40
N ARG A 256 -13.59 -13.36 -36.10
CA ARG A 256 -13.11 -14.48 -35.29
C ARG A 256 -13.79 -15.78 -35.70
N THR A 257 -13.02 -16.77 -36.13
CA THR A 257 -13.47 -18.09 -36.55
C THR A 257 -13.19 -19.19 -35.53
N ALA A 258 -12.12 -19.02 -34.71
CA ALA A 258 -11.71 -19.99 -33.72
C ALA A 258 -10.77 -19.34 -32.66
N GLY A 259 -10.16 -20.19 -31.82
CA GLY A 259 -9.21 -19.75 -30.79
C GLY A 259 -9.87 -19.13 -29.58
N GLY A 260 -9.08 -18.37 -28.80
CA GLY A 260 -9.49 -17.70 -27.59
C GLY A 260 -9.81 -16.21 -27.79
N ALA A 261 -9.85 -15.49 -26.67
CA ALA A 261 -10.05 -14.02 -26.65
C ALA A 261 -8.71 -13.24 -26.74
N GLY A 262 -7.57 -13.92 -26.47
CA GLY A 262 -6.24 -13.31 -26.54
C GLY A 262 -5.94 -12.28 -25.47
N CYS A 263 -6.70 -12.25 -24.37
CA CYS A 263 -6.56 -11.26 -23.30
C CYS A 263 -5.15 -11.26 -22.66
N ALA A 264 -4.52 -12.44 -22.61
CA ALA A 264 -3.16 -12.62 -22.09
C ALA A 264 -2.07 -11.92 -22.93
N GLY A 265 -2.38 -11.43 -24.12
CA GLY A 265 -1.49 -10.59 -24.91
C GLY A 265 -1.23 -9.23 -24.25
N CYS A 266 -2.23 -8.73 -23.50
CA CYS A 266 -2.10 -7.49 -22.70
C CYS A 266 -2.05 -7.79 -21.19
N HIS A 267 -2.83 -8.78 -20.71
CA HIS A 267 -2.92 -9.15 -19.29
C HIS A 267 -2.12 -10.44 -19.04
N ARG A 268 -0.82 -10.29 -18.89
CA ARG A 268 0.10 -11.45 -18.84
C ARG A 268 0.05 -12.15 -17.49
N PRO A 269 -0.29 -13.46 -17.47
CA PRO A 269 -0.15 -14.26 -16.26
C PRO A 269 1.34 -14.45 -15.87
N PRO A 270 1.64 -14.69 -14.57
CA PRO A 270 0.70 -14.91 -13.48
C PRO A 270 0.19 -13.64 -12.80
N GLU A 271 0.79 -12.48 -13.02
CA GLU A 271 0.44 -11.23 -12.36
C GLU A 271 -0.81 -10.54 -12.94
N PHE A 272 -1.16 -10.86 -14.20
CA PHE A 272 -2.29 -10.27 -14.95
C PHE A 272 -2.25 -8.76 -15.11
N ASP A 273 -1.08 -8.17 -14.97
CA ASP A 273 -0.85 -6.76 -15.28
C ASP A 273 -0.61 -6.52 -16.78
N ILE A 274 -0.37 -5.29 -17.18
CA ILE A 274 -0.15 -4.94 -18.58
C ILE A 274 1.23 -5.40 -19.02
N ASP A 275 1.31 -6.21 -20.09
CA ASP A 275 2.57 -6.55 -20.72
C ASP A 275 3.24 -5.27 -21.28
N PRO A 276 4.48 -4.93 -20.85
CA PRO A 276 5.18 -3.76 -21.33
C PRO A 276 5.42 -3.76 -22.86
N MET A 277 5.34 -4.92 -23.48
CA MET A 277 5.53 -5.08 -24.94
C MET A 277 4.23 -5.01 -25.72
N SER A 278 3.07 -4.84 -25.07
CA SER A 278 1.74 -4.80 -25.71
C SER A 278 1.31 -3.42 -26.19
N GLY A 279 2.17 -2.41 -26.06
CA GLY A 279 1.91 -1.02 -26.46
C GLY A 279 2.39 -0.64 -27.84
#